data_002125e6ae9bfcf2791a0a56483c28ce
#
_entry.id   002125e6ae9bfcf2791a0a56483c28ce
#
_cell.length_a   1.000
_cell.length_b   1.000
_cell.length_c   1.000
_cell.angle_alpha   90.00
_cell.angle_beta   90.00
_cell.angle_gamma   90.00
#
_symmetry.space_group_name_H-M   'P 1'
#
loop_
_entity.id
_entity.type
_entity.pdbx_description
1 polymer ?
#
loop_
_entity_poly.entity_id
_entity_poly.type
_entity_poly.pdbx_seq_one_letter_code
_entity_poly.pdbx_strand_id
1 'polypeptide(L)'
;MAPGEVSDPDGVDRGSGQPDLDAVAIVGAMNRHRVDYVVIGAYAAITQGAPIDPTRDIDFTPDESTENLGRLSAALKELDARIRTGADVGGLPFDHDAKLLRRADDRNLVCRYGEFDIAFRPAGFDTGYAELIKRAHRVVVERVEITIADLDDVIRSKELAGRPKDVRVLPALYRHQARRR
;
A
#
# COMPACT_ATOMS: atom_id res chain seq x y z
N MET A 1 5.74 2.83 -40.17
CA MET A 1 6.66 2.44 -39.10
C MET A 1 6.00 2.82 -37.78
N ALA A 2 5.48 1.86 -37.05
CA ALA A 2 4.94 2.09 -35.72
C ALA A 2 6.08 2.15 -34.70
N PRO A 3 6.04 3.05 -33.68
CA PRO A 3 7.05 3.06 -32.62
C PRO A 3 6.83 1.84 -31.73
N GLY A 4 7.92 1.12 -31.45
CA GLY A 4 7.94 -0.10 -30.68
C GLY A 4 7.43 0.11 -29.24
N GLU A 5 6.61 -0.82 -28.79
CA GLU A 5 6.27 -1.03 -27.39
C GLU A 5 7.57 -1.27 -26.59
N VAL A 6 7.84 -0.35 -25.69
CA VAL A 6 8.88 -0.55 -24.67
C VAL A 6 8.27 -1.47 -23.61
N SER A 7 8.64 -2.75 -23.66
CA SER A 7 8.28 -3.73 -22.64
C SER A 7 8.83 -3.28 -21.28
N ASP A 8 7.95 -3.14 -20.30
CA ASP A 8 8.30 -2.92 -18.89
C ASP A 8 9.08 -4.16 -18.38
N PRO A 9 10.31 -4.05 -17.88
CA PRO A 9 11.09 -5.21 -17.44
C PRO A 9 10.54 -5.93 -16.20
N ASP A 10 9.56 -5.33 -15.48
CA ASP A 10 8.75 -5.99 -14.45
C ASP A 10 7.35 -6.38 -14.98
N GLY A 11 7.15 -6.31 -16.30
CA GLY A 11 5.88 -6.53 -16.98
C GLY A 11 5.46 -8.00 -16.97
N VAL A 12 4.90 -8.45 -15.88
CA VAL A 12 3.87 -9.47 -15.93
C VAL A 12 2.69 -8.80 -16.63
N ASP A 13 2.35 -9.26 -17.83
CA ASP A 13 1.10 -8.93 -18.52
C ASP A 13 -0.06 -9.29 -17.58
N ARG A 14 -0.51 -8.33 -16.78
CA ARG A 14 -1.62 -8.48 -15.87
C ARG A 14 -2.87 -8.31 -16.70
N GLY A 15 -3.34 -9.45 -17.20
CA GLY A 15 -4.48 -9.56 -18.09
C GLY A 15 -5.66 -8.69 -17.64
N SER A 16 -6.46 -8.30 -18.60
CA SER A 16 -7.62 -7.40 -18.59
C SER A 16 -8.78 -7.78 -17.65
N GLY A 17 -8.50 -8.31 -16.46
CA GLY A 17 -9.50 -8.82 -15.50
C GLY A 17 -9.30 -8.40 -14.05
N GLN A 18 -8.23 -7.66 -13.71
CA GLN A 18 -8.07 -7.19 -12.34
C GLN A 18 -8.96 -5.96 -12.07
N PRO A 19 -9.64 -5.89 -10.91
CA PRO A 19 -10.43 -4.72 -10.56
C PRO A 19 -9.55 -3.46 -10.42
N ASP A 20 -10.09 -2.33 -10.86
CA ASP A 20 -9.48 -1.03 -10.59
C ASP A 20 -9.42 -0.76 -9.08
N LEU A 21 -8.40 -0.04 -8.64
CA LEU A 21 -8.22 0.29 -7.22
C LEU A 21 -9.33 1.22 -6.72
N ASP A 22 -10.16 0.73 -5.82
CA ASP A 22 -11.02 1.53 -4.95
C ASP A 22 -10.41 1.58 -3.54
N ALA A 23 -9.42 2.44 -3.37
CA ALA A 23 -8.70 2.61 -2.11
C ALA A 23 -9.64 3.04 -0.97
N VAL A 24 -10.67 3.83 -1.28
CA VAL A 24 -11.64 4.34 -0.29
C VAL A 24 -12.45 3.19 0.30
N ALA A 25 -12.88 2.22 -0.53
CA ALA A 25 -13.59 1.04 -0.05
C ALA A 25 -12.71 0.14 0.84
N ILE A 26 -11.43 -0.06 0.46
CA ILE A 26 -10.47 -0.85 1.26
C ILE A 26 -10.21 -0.16 2.60
N VAL A 27 -9.89 1.14 2.59
CA VAL A 27 -9.69 1.94 3.81
C VAL A 27 -10.95 1.96 4.67
N GLY A 28 -12.12 2.06 4.05
CA GLY A 28 -13.39 2.01 4.76
C GLY A 28 -13.58 0.73 5.58
N ALA A 29 -13.17 -0.43 5.04
CA ALA A 29 -13.18 -1.69 5.79
C ALA A 29 -12.19 -1.66 6.96
N MET A 30 -10.97 -1.18 6.75
CA MET A 30 -9.98 -1.01 7.83
C MET A 30 -10.51 -0.13 8.96
N ASN A 31 -11.14 1.00 8.61
CA ASN A 31 -11.69 1.95 9.58
C ASN A 31 -12.90 1.39 10.34
N ARG A 32 -13.80 0.64 9.68
CA ARG A 32 -14.94 -0.03 10.35
C ARG A 32 -14.47 -0.99 11.44
N HIS A 33 -13.39 -1.70 11.19
CA HIS A 33 -12.77 -2.61 12.16
C HIS A 33 -11.79 -1.92 13.11
N ARG A 34 -11.64 -0.58 13.02
CA ARG A 34 -10.74 0.21 13.86
C ARG A 34 -9.30 -0.28 13.83
N VAL A 35 -8.85 -0.67 12.65
CA VAL A 35 -7.45 -1.05 12.44
C VAL A 35 -6.56 0.18 12.59
N ASP A 36 -5.54 0.08 13.42
CA ASP A 36 -4.48 1.08 13.51
C ASP A 36 -3.45 0.80 12.41
N TYR A 37 -3.29 1.74 11.49
CA TYR A 37 -2.40 1.62 10.32
C TYR A 37 -1.86 2.98 9.88
N VAL A 38 -0.79 2.94 9.10
CA VAL A 38 -0.32 4.05 8.28
C VAL A 38 -0.24 3.58 6.82
N VAL A 39 -0.85 4.32 5.91
CA VAL A 39 -0.68 4.11 4.46
C VAL A 39 0.65 4.72 4.03
N ILE A 40 1.47 3.94 3.32
CA ILE A 40 2.77 4.36 2.77
C ILE A 40 2.76 4.19 1.24
N GLY A 41 3.89 4.32 0.59
CA GLY A 41 4.03 4.04 -0.83
C GLY A 41 3.50 5.14 -1.75
N ALA A 42 3.17 4.76 -3.00
CA ALA A 42 2.79 5.71 -4.03
C ALA A 42 1.45 6.39 -3.71
N TYR A 43 0.49 5.66 -3.16
CA TYR A 43 -0.81 6.23 -2.79
C TYR A 43 -0.67 7.37 -1.77
N ALA A 44 0.16 7.19 -0.73
CA ALA A 44 0.42 8.25 0.24
C ALA A 44 1.08 9.49 -0.38
N ALA A 45 1.99 9.32 -1.35
CA ALA A 45 2.60 10.44 -2.05
C ALA A 45 1.60 11.18 -2.95
N ILE A 46 0.78 10.45 -3.71
CA ILE A 46 -0.26 11.01 -4.60
C ILE A 46 -1.27 11.81 -3.79
N THR A 47 -1.71 11.29 -2.66
CA THR A 47 -2.68 11.95 -1.77
C THR A 47 -2.13 13.27 -1.21
N GLN A 48 -0.81 13.41 -1.14
CA GLN A 48 -0.12 14.64 -0.76
C GLN A 48 0.19 15.56 -1.97
N GLY A 49 -0.34 15.24 -3.16
CA GLY A 49 -0.20 16.05 -4.36
C GLY A 49 1.08 15.79 -5.15
N ALA A 50 1.82 14.70 -4.89
CA ALA A 50 3.02 14.37 -5.67
C ALA A 50 2.64 14.08 -7.14
N PRO A 51 3.33 14.69 -8.11
CA PRO A 51 3.04 14.54 -9.53
C PRO A 51 3.71 13.27 -10.09
N ILE A 52 3.23 12.12 -9.65
CA ILE A 52 3.64 10.79 -10.12
C ILE A 52 2.42 10.06 -10.71
N ASP A 53 2.70 9.03 -11.50
CA ASP A 53 1.64 8.23 -12.14
C ASP A 53 0.68 7.60 -11.11
N PRO A 54 -0.60 7.43 -11.44
CA PRO A 54 -1.55 6.73 -10.61
C PRO A 54 -1.05 5.33 -10.23
N THR A 55 -1.25 4.95 -8.97
CA THR A 55 -0.93 3.61 -8.50
C THR A 55 -2.11 2.66 -8.67
N ARG A 56 -1.82 1.35 -8.75
CA ARG A 56 -2.83 0.29 -8.83
C ARG A 56 -3.07 -0.41 -7.49
N ASP A 57 -2.29 -0.07 -6.49
CA ASP A 57 -2.33 -0.67 -5.16
C ASP A 57 -2.27 0.39 -4.06
N ILE A 58 -2.62 0.00 -2.85
CA ILE A 58 -2.46 0.77 -1.64
C ILE A 58 -1.70 -0.05 -0.61
N ASP A 59 -0.65 0.54 -0.02
CA ASP A 59 0.25 -0.13 0.91
C ASP A 59 -0.09 0.27 2.35
N PHE A 60 -0.35 -0.70 3.21
CA PHE A 60 -0.63 -0.49 4.63
C PHE A 60 0.51 -0.99 5.51
N THR A 61 0.87 -0.21 6.53
CA THR A 61 1.71 -0.63 7.64
C THR A 61 0.88 -0.60 8.92
N PRO A 62 0.30 -1.74 9.34
CA PRO A 62 -0.52 -1.82 10.54
C PRO A 62 0.33 -1.95 11.81
N ASP A 63 -0.24 -1.54 12.95
CA ASP A 63 0.32 -1.85 14.26
C ASP A 63 0.30 -3.37 14.54
N GLU A 64 1.39 -3.90 15.09
CA GLU A 64 1.59 -5.34 15.34
C GLU A 64 1.05 -5.83 16.70
N SER A 65 0.35 -4.98 17.47
CA SER A 65 -0.26 -5.42 18.72
C SER A 65 -1.28 -6.55 18.48
N THR A 66 -1.39 -7.46 19.45
CA THR A 66 -2.31 -8.60 19.33
C THR A 66 -3.75 -8.16 19.09
N GLU A 67 -4.16 -7.08 19.73
CA GLU A 67 -5.49 -6.51 19.56
C GLU A 67 -5.69 -6.00 18.14
N ASN A 68 -4.74 -5.22 17.61
CA ASN A 68 -4.82 -4.68 16.26
C ASN A 68 -4.75 -5.75 15.18
N LEU A 69 -3.96 -6.81 15.38
CA LEU A 69 -3.94 -7.95 14.45
C LEU A 69 -5.28 -8.68 14.42
N GLY A 70 -6.01 -8.73 15.52
CA GLY A 70 -7.38 -9.24 15.57
C GLY A 70 -8.35 -8.38 14.75
N ARG A 71 -8.23 -7.05 14.84
CA ARG A 71 -9.01 -6.08 14.05
C ARG A 71 -8.67 -6.18 12.56
N LEU A 72 -7.38 -6.30 12.23
CA LEU A 72 -6.91 -6.51 10.86
C LEU A 72 -7.46 -7.81 10.28
N SER A 73 -7.40 -8.92 11.04
CA SER A 73 -7.99 -10.20 10.65
C SER A 73 -9.48 -10.05 10.28
N ALA A 74 -10.24 -9.32 11.08
CA ALA A 74 -11.66 -9.08 10.81
C ALA A 74 -11.88 -8.23 9.53
N ALA A 75 -11.06 -7.19 9.32
CA ALA A 75 -11.10 -6.38 8.11
C ALA A 75 -10.77 -7.20 6.84
N LEU A 76 -9.75 -8.05 6.90
CA LEU A 76 -9.36 -8.91 5.80
C LEU A 76 -10.45 -9.94 5.45
N LYS A 77 -11.16 -10.46 6.45
CA LYS A 77 -12.32 -11.34 6.25
C LYS A 77 -13.47 -10.60 5.58
N GLU A 78 -13.78 -9.37 5.99
CA GLU A 78 -14.83 -8.55 5.35
C GLU A 78 -14.51 -8.27 3.89
N LEU A 79 -13.23 -8.01 3.58
CA LEU A 79 -12.76 -7.76 2.22
C LEU A 79 -12.71 -9.02 1.34
N ASP A 80 -12.90 -10.22 1.91
CA ASP A 80 -12.56 -11.49 1.25
C ASP A 80 -11.14 -11.43 0.64
N ALA A 81 -10.19 -10.92 1.41
CA ALA A 81 -8.83 -10.71 0.96
C ALA A 81 -8.14 -12.03 0.61
N ARG A 82 -7.44 -12.06 -0.52
CA ARG A 82 -6.76 -13.24 -1.06
C ARG A 82 -5.32 -12.92 -1.36
N ILE A 83 -4.44 -13.92 -1.32
CA ILE A 83 -3.04 -13.74 -1.72
C ILE A 83 -2.98 -13.49 -3.21
N ARG A 84 -2.40 -12.37 -3.61
CA ARG A 84 -2.16 -12.04 -5.01
C ARG A 84 -1.10 -12.95 -5.60
N THR A 85 -1.41 -13.57 -6.73
CA THR A 85 -0.49 -14.41 -7.50
C THR A 85 -0.43 -13.93 -8.94
N GLY A 86 0.66 -14.22 -9.65
CA GLY A 86 0.77 -13.90 -11.09
C GLY A 86 -0.09 -14.80 -11.99
N ALA A 87 -0.64 -15.89 -11.45
CA ALA A 87 -1.35 -16.90 -12.24
C ALA A 87 -2.89 -16.78 -12.15
N ASP A 88 -3.40 -16.17 -11.09
CA ASP A 88 -4.86 -16.07 -10.85
C ASP A 88 -5.22 -14.64 -10.43
N VAL A 89 -6.03 -13.99 -11.26
CA VAL A 89 -6.52 -12.62 -11.03
C VAL A 89 -7.31 -12.51 -9.71
N GLY A 90 -8.05 -13.56 -9.34
CA GLY A 90 -8.83 -13.62 -8.10
C GLY A 90 -8.00 -13.92 -6.85
N GLY A 91 -6.74 -14.30 -7.02
CA GLY A 91 -5.85 -14.67 -5.92
C GLY A 91 -6.21 -15.98 -5.24
N LEU A 92 -5.34 -16.42 -4.32
CA LEU A 92 -5.53 -17.65 -3.56
C LEU A 92 -6.12 -17.37 -2.18
N PRO A 93 -7.13 -18.13 -1.72
CA PRO A 93 -7.63 -18.01 -0.36
C PRO A 93 -6.54 -18.35 0.65
N PHE A 94 -6.54 -17.67 1.78
CA PHE A 94 -5.63 -17.94 2.90
C PHE A 94 -6.35 -17.74 4.23
N ASP A 95 -5.77 -18.27 5.30
CA ASP A 95 -6.29 -18.06 6.63
C ASP A 95 -5.90 -16.67 7.16
N HIS A 96 -6.91 -15.85 7.48
CA HIS A 96 -6.74 -14.50 8.02
C HIS A 96 -6.44 -14.49 9.53
N ASP A 97 -6.08 -15.64 10.15
CA ASP A 97 -5.80 -15.72 11.58
C ASP A 97 -4.69 -14.72 12.00
N ALA A 98 -4.94 -14.01 13.09
CA ALA A 98 -4.04 -12.98 13.59
C ALA A 98 -2.62 -13.50 13.93
N LYS A 99 -2.50 -14.77 14.36
CA LYS A 99 -1.19 -15.38 14.64
C LYS A 99 -0.41 -15.67 13.37
N LEU A 100 -1.12 -16.02 12.28
CA LEU A 100 -0.50 -16.23 10.97
C LEU A 100 -0.11 -14.91 10.31
N LEU A 101 -0.89 -13.84 10.53
CA LEU A 101 -0.53 -12.50 10.05
C LEU A 101 0.80 -12.03 10.63
N ARG A 102 1.06 -12.28 11.90
CA ARG A 102 2.31 -11.89 12.57
C ARG A 102 3.56 -12.57 12.03
N ARG A 103 3.42 -13.76 11.40
CA ARG A 103 4.56 -14.57 10.93
C ARG A 103 5.09 -14.15 9.57
N ALA A 104 4.40 -13.31 8.86
CA ALA A 104 4.82 -12.86 7.54
C ALA A 104 5.15 -11.37 7.60
N ASP A 105 6.33 -11.00 7.08
CA ASP A 105 6.75 -9.61 7.03
C ASP A 105 5.91 -8.79 6.04
N ASP A 106 5.57 -9.39 4.90
CA ASP A 106 4.81 -8.73 3.83
C ASP A 106 3.72 -9.64 3.25
N ARG A 107 2.61 -9.05 2.81
CA ARG A 107 1.51 -9.73 2.14
C ARG A 107 1.04 -8.91 0.94
N ASN A 108 1.15 -9.48 -0.24
CA ASN A 108 0.55 -8.93 -1.44
C ASN A 108 -0.86 -9.52 -1.59
N LEU A 109 -1.87 -8.66 -1.51
CA LEU A 109 -3.26 -9.07 -1.41
C LEU A 109 -4.08 -8.50 -2.58
N VAL A 110 -5.21 -9.13 -2.84
CA VAL A 110 -6.23 -8.68 -3.76
C VAL A 110 -7.61 -8.93 -3.17
N CYS A 111 -8.54 -8.04 -3.44
CA CYS A 111 -9.95 -8.19 -3.15
C CYS A 111 -10.79 -7.59 -4.30
N ARG A 112 -12.11 -7.63 -4.20
CA ARG A 112 -13.00 -7.04 -5.21
C ARG A 112 -12.83 -5.54 -5.45
N TYR A 113 -12.13 -4.84 -4.55
CA TYR A 113 -11.85 -3.40 -4.63
C TYR A 113 -10.44 -3.09 -5.12
N GLY A 114 -9.70 -4.08 -5.60
CA GLY A 114 -8.36 -3.91 -6.14
C GLY A 114 -7.28 -4.57 -5.31
N GLU A 115 -6.05 -4.20 -5.64
CA GLU A 115 -4.84 -4.72 -5.00
C GLU A 115 -4.45 -3.87 -3.80
N PHE A 116 -3.92 -4.52 -2.77
CA PHE A 116 -3.34 -3.83 -1.62
C PHE A 116 -2.28 -4.69 -0.96
N ASP A 117 -1.32 -4.04 -0.32
CA ASP A 117 -0.22 -4.73 0.31
C ASP A 117 -0.19 -4.40 1.81
N ILE A 118 0.21 -5.37 2.61
CA ILE A 118 0.51 -5.20 4.03
C ILE A 118 1.99 -5.44 4.20
N ALA A 119 2.70 -4.40 4.65
CA ALA A 119 4.11 -4.43 5.00
C ALA A 119 4.26 -4.00 6.46
N PHE A 120 4.58 -4.92 7.35
CA PHE A 120 4.77 -4.59 8.76
C PHE A 120 6.03 -3.77 8.99
N ARG A 121 7.07 -4.00 8.18
CA ARG A 121 8.36 -3.30 8.24
C ARG A 121 8.79 -2.86 6.85
N PRO A 122 8.17 -1.78 6.31
CA PRO A 122 8.59 -1.26 5.01
C PRO A 122 10.04 -0.80 5.05
N ALA A 123 10.71 -0.81 3.92
CA ALA A 123 12.11 -0.45 3.82
C ALA A 123 12.41 0.89 4.54
N GLY A 124 13.41 0.88 5.40
CA GLY A 124 13.81 2.04 6.20
C GLY A 124 13.08 2.22 7.54
N PHE A 125 12.16 1.32 7.89
CA PHE A 125 11.37 1.41 9.12
C PHE A 125 11.34 0.08 9.86
N ASP A 126 12.37 -0.18 10.68
CA ASP A 126 12.54 -1.45 11.39
C ASP A 126 11.44 -1.72 12.43
N THR A 127 10.84 -0.67 12.97
CA THR A 127 9.70 -0.75 13.90
C THR A 127 8.36 -0.43 13.23
N GLY A 128 8.34 -0.30 11.90
CA GLY A 128 7.14 -0.16 11.09
C GLY A 128 6.19 0.94 11.58
N TYR A 129 4.97 0.55 11.95
CA TYR A 129 3.91 1.46 12.40
C TYR A 129 4.36 2.40 13.52
N ALA A 130 5.06 1.89 14.53
CA ALA A 130 5.47 2.68 15.70
C ALA A 130 6.41 3.85 15.34
N GLU A 131 7.16 3.74 14.26
CA GLU A 131 8.00 4.83 13.74
C GLU A 131 7.20 5.75 12.82
N LEU A 132 6.46 5.21 11.87
CA LEU A 132 5.71 5.97 10.87
C LEU A 132 4.61 6.84 11.50
N ILE A 133 3.90 6.36 12.52
CA ILE A 133 2.79 7.07 13.14
C ILE A 133 3.20 8.40 13.78
N LYS A 134 4.47 8.54 14.15
CA LYS A 134 4.98 9.76 14.79
C LYS A 134 4.90 11.00 13.90
N ARG A 135 4.94 10.81 12.57
CA ARG A 135 4.91 11.87 11.57
C ARG A 135 3.75 11.75 10.60
N ALA A 136 2.95 10.69 10.74
CA ALA A 136 1.80 10.46 9.88
C ALA A 136 0.76 11.58 10.00
N HIS A 137 0.05 11.82 8.91
CA HIS A 137 -1.05 12.80 8.88
C HIS A 137 -2.37 12.12 8.56
N ARG A 138 -3.46 12.80 8.92
CA ARG A 138 -4.80 12.42 8.50
C ARG A 138 -5.24 13.26 7.32
N VAL A 139 -5.73 12.60 6.29
CA VAL A 139 -6.32 13.23 5.11
C VAL A 139 -7.72 12.68 4.90
N VAL A 140 -8.58 13.43 4.23
CA VAL A 140 -9.94 12.97 3.90
C VAL A 140 -10.04 12.84 2.38
N VAL A 141 -10.36 11.64 1.92
CA VAL A 141 -10.62 11.32 0.52
C VAL A 141 -12.04 10.79 0.41
N GLU A 142 -12.89 11.42 -0.39
CA GLU A 142 -14.30 11.01 -0.57
C GLU A 142 -15.05 10.76 0.76
N ARG A 143 -14.83 11.60 1.76
CA ARG A 143 -15.40 11.54 3.12
C ARG A 143 -14.85 10.42 4.01
N VAL A 144 -13.82 9.68 3.56
CA VAL A 144 -13.12 8.67 4.37
C VAL A 144 -11.81 9.24 4.88
N GLU A 145 -11.59 9.18 6.19
CA GLU A 145 -10.33 9.56 6.83
C GLU A 145 -9.29 8.47 6.60
N ILE A 146 -8.09 8.87 6.18
CA ILE A 146 -6.96 7.99 5.90
C ILE A 146 -5.74 8.51 6.64
N THR A 147 -5.08 7.66 7.41
CA THR A 147 -3.77 7.97 8.02
C THR A 147 -2.68 7.64 7.02
N ILE A 148 -1.93 8.63 6.57
CA ILE A 148 -0.87 8.49 5.57
C ILE A 148 0.49 8.87 6.14
N ALA A 149 1.55 8.21 5.67
CA ALA A 149 2.93 8.55 6.00
C ALA A 149 3.30 9.94 5.48
N ASP A 150 4.14 10.65 6.23
CA ASP A 150 4.75 11.88 5.75
C ASP A 150 5.51 11.66 4.43
N LEU A 151 5.56 12.68 3.56
CA LEU A 151 6.24 12.56 2.27
C LEU A 151 7.73 12.23 2.40
N ASP A 152 8.41 12.78 3.43
CA ASP A 152 9.82 12.47 3.69
C ASP A 152 10.01 10.98 4.02
N ASP A 153 9.05 10.38 4.75
CA ASP A 153 9.08 8.96 5.10
C ASP A 153 8.79 8.07 3.88
N VAL A 154 7.90 8.50 2.99
CA VAL A 154 7.67 7.82 1.70
C VAL A 154 8.94 7.85 0.84
N ILE A 155 9.61 9.00 0.74
CA ILE A 155 10.87 9.15 0.01
C ILE A 155 11.94 8.22 0.60
N ARG A 156 12.16 8.27 1.92
CA ARG A 156 13.12 7.41 2.63
C ARG A 156 12.88 5.93 2.35
N SER A 157 11.64 5.48 2.40
CA SER A 157 11.30 4.08 2.12
C SER A 157 11.65 3.69 0.68
N LYS A 158 11.36 4.56 -0.28
CA LYS A 158 11.68 4.30 -1.70
C LYS A 158 13.18 4.29 -1.98
N GLU A 159 13.93 5.20 -1.38
CA GLU A 159 15.41 5.23 -1.47
C GLU A 159 16.02 3.92 -0.98
N LEU A 160 15.58 3.45 0.18
CA LEU A 160 16.13 2.24 0.80
C LEU A 160 15.62 0.95 0.15
N ALA A 161 14.40 0.93 -0.41
CA ALA A 161 13.91 -0.18 -1.21
C ALA A 161 14.69 -0.34 -2.52
N GLY A 162 15.06 0.78 -3.17
CA GLY A 162 15.95 0.82 -4.32
C GLY A 162 15.47 0.07 -5.55
N ARG A 163 14.20 -0.34 -5.61
CA ARG A 163 13.65 -1.05 -6.78
C ARG A 163 13.58 -0.12 -7.98
N PRO A 164 13.71 -0.61 -9.23
CA PRO A 164 13.66 0.25 -10.42
C PRO A 164 12.44 1.18 -10.46
N LYS A 165 11.26 0.70 -10.07
CA LYS A 165 10.04 1.50 -9.98
C LYS A 165 10.12 2.62 -8.93
N ASP A 166 10.80 2.39 -7.80
CA ASP A 166 10.98 3.38 -6.74
C ASP A 166 11.98 4.46 -7.16
N VAL A 167 13.11 4.06 -7.73
CA VAL A 167 14.15 5.00 -8.22
C VAL A 167 13.58 5.93 -9.31
N ARG A 168 12.71 5.42 -10.19
CA ARG A 168 12.10 6.19 -11.29
C ARG A 168 11.28 7.39 -10.79
N VAL A 169 10.57 7.27 -9.67
CA VAL A 169 9.69 8.33 -9.16
C VAL A 169 10.38 9.31 -8.21
N LEU A 170 11.54 8.96 -7.63
CA LEU A 170 12.26 9.80 -6.68
C LEU A 170 12.54 11.23 -7.16
N PRO A 171 12.96 11.50 -8.42
CA PRO A 171 13.18 12.87 -8.89
C PRO A 171 11.93 13.74 -8.82
N ALA A 172 10.75 13.18 -9.09
CA ALA A 172 9.48 13.90 -8.99
C ALA A 172 9.10 14.18 -7.53
N LEU A 173 9.34 13.20 -6.65
CA LEU A 173 9.09 13.34 -5.22
C LEU A 173 9.99 14.39 -4.57
N TYR A 174 11.30 14.43 -4.90
CA TYR A 174 12.22 15.46 -4.41
C TYR A 174 11.82 16.87 -4.85
N ARG A 175 11.44 17.04 -6.11
CA ARG A 175 10.95 18.35 -6.60
C ARG A 175 9.68 18.77 -5.88
N HIS A 176 8.77 17.87 -5.62
CA HIS A 176 7.54 18.13 -4.89
C HIS A 176 7.81 18.50 -3.43
N GLN A 177 8.68 17.74 -2.75
CA GLN A 177 9.14 18.01 -1.39
C GLN A 177 9.76 19.42 -1.27
N ALA A 178 10.64 19.79 -2.21
CA ALA A 178 11.30 21.09 -2.20
C ALA A 178 10.32 22.28 -2.33
N ARG A 179 9.17 22.09 -3.00
CA ARG A 179 8.12 23.12 -3.15
C ARG A 179 7.23 23.27 -1.92
N ARG A 180 7.25 22.31 -1.01
CA ARG A 180 6.44 22.30 0.23
C ARG A 180 7.17 22.94 1.42
N ARG A 181 8.49 23.10 1.32
CA ARG A 181 9.35 23.76 2.32
C ARG A 181 9.43 25.26 2.04
#